data_0284bc3f2c882d4f8119a7ac1b3f51a0
#
_entry.id   0284bc3f2c882d4f8119a7ac1b3f51a0
#
_cell.length_a   1.000
_cell.length_b   1.000
_cell.length_c   1.000
_cell.angle_alpha   90.00
_cell.angle_beta   90.00
_cell.angle_gamma   90.00
#
_symmetry.space_group_name_H-M   'P 1'
#
loop_
_entity.id
_entity.type
_entity.pdbx_description
1 polymer ?
#
loop_
_entity_poly.entity_id
_entity_poly.type
_entity_poly.pdbx_seq_one_letter_code
_entity_poly.pdbx_strand_id
1 'polypeptide(L)'
;RENLEFPLRRHTKKFGVIKDTTPLVLQALENVGLAHTINLMPAELSGGMKRRIALARTLILQPKVILYDEPTTGLDPITAKEILILMKSIQKKYNTSSIIITHDVDCARVISNRMILLIDGYNYAEGTFEELSISKDPKVQAFFK
;
A
#
# COMPACT_ATOMS: atom_id res chain seq x y z
N ARG A 1 -7.20 -9.95 -15.01
CA ARG A 1 -6.04 -9.88 -15.90
C ARG A 1 -5.87 -8.48 -16.48
N GLU A 2 -6.79 -7.99 -17.30
CA GLU A 2 -6.71 -6.70 -18.02
C GLU A 2 -6.37 -5.51 -17.12
N ASN A 3 -6.88 -5.49 -15.90
CA ASN A 3 -6.64 -4.43 -14.93
C ASN A 3 -5.14 -4.27 -14.55
N LEU A 4 -4.38 -5.38 -14.54
CA LEU A 4 -2.94 -5.38 -14.30
C LEU A 4 -2.14 -5.10 -15.59
N GLU A 5 -2.67 -5.45 -16.75
CA GLU A 5 -2.02 -5.18 -18.04
C GLU A 5 -2.08 -3.69 -18.42
N PHE A 6 -3.14 -3.00 -17.98
CA PHE A 6 -3.36 -1.60 -18.32
C PHE A 6 -2.16 -0.68 -18.03
N PRO A 7 -1.52 -0.73 -16.85
CA PRO A 7 -0.32 0.05 -16.58
C PRO A 7 0.83 -0.25 -17.54
N LEU A 8 1.07 -1.52 -17.89
CA LEU A 8 2.12 -1.92 -18.83
C LEU A 8 1.90 -1.33 -20.22
N ARG A 9 0.66 -1.37 -20.71
CA ARG A 9 0.28 -0.81 -22.01
C ARG A 9 0.46 0.72 -22.07
N ARG A 10 0.25 1.41 -20.95
CA ARG A 10 0.41 2.87 -20.85
C ARG A 10 1.87 3.31 -20.73
N HIS A 11 2.75 2.46 -20.22
CA HIS A 11 4.15 2.79 -19.95
C HIS A 11 5.11 2.13 -20.96
N THR A 12 4.74 2.10 -22.23
CA THR A 12 5.56 1.53 -23.32
C THR A 12 6.94 2.17 -23.47
N LYS A 13 7.09 3.45 -23.09
CA LYS A 13 8.40 4.14 -23.04
C LYS A 13 9.39 3.47 -22.07
N LYS A 14 8.88 2.90 -20.97
CA LYS A 14 9.70 2.22 -19.94
C LYS A 14 9.97 0.75 -20.28
N PHE A 15 8.96 0.06 -20.79
CA PHE A 15 8.97 -1.41 -20.95
C PHE A 15 9.03 -1.85 -22.42
N GLY A 16 8.90 -0.93 -23.38
CA GLY A 16 8.72 -1.28 -24.80
C GLY A 16 7.33 -1.90 -25.07
N VAL A 17 7.17 -2.47 -26.26
CA VAL A 17 5.97 -3.22 -26.62
C VAL A 17 6.14 -4.67 -26.15
N ILE A 18 5.42 -5.04 -25.08
CA ILE A 18 5.45 -6.40 -24.52
C ILE A 18 4.40 -7.23 -25.26
N LYS A 19 4.85 -8.24 -26.02
CA LYS A 19 3.95 -9.13 -26.79
C LYS A 19 3.12 -10.04 -25.88
N ASP A 20 3.72 -10.58 -24.82
CA ASP A 20 3.03 -11.40 -23.82
C ASP A 20 3.25 -10.80 -22.42
N THR A 21 2.19 -10.30 -21.83
CA THR A 21 2.19 -9.71 -20.48
C THR A 21 1.88 -10.73 -19.40
N THR A 22 1.46 -11.96 -19.78
CA THR A 22 1.01 -13.00 -18.84
C THR A 22 2.01 -13.31 -17.73
N PRO A 23 3.32 -13.50 -18.03
CA PRO A 23 4.30 -13.80 -16.97
C PRO A 23 4.42 -12.67 -15.94
N LEU A 24 4.38 -11.40 -16.39
CA LEU A 24 4.47 -10.23 -15.50
C LEU A 24 3.22 -10.10 -14.63
N VAL A 25 2.05 -10.36 -15.19
CA VAL A 25 0.78 -10.34 -14.46
C VAL A 25 0.76 -11.44 -13.40
N LEU A 26 1.15 -12.67 -13.76
CA LEU A 26 1.24 -13.79 -12.82
C LEU A 26 2.21 -13.46 -11.67
N GLN A 27 3.40 -12.99 -11.98
CA GLN A 27 4.38 -12.61 -10.97
C GLN A 27 3.86 -11.51 -10.03
N ALA A 28 3.15 -10.50 -10.57
CA ALA A 28 2.55 -9.44 -9.76
C ALA A 28 1.47 -10.00 -8.81
N LEU A 29 0.65 -10.94 -9.29
CA LEU A 29 -0.37 -11.62 -8.48
C LEU A 29 0.24 -12.57 -7.44
N GLU A 30 1.30 -13.29 -7.78
CA GLU A 30 2.05 -14.14 -6.83
C GLU A 30 2.61 -13.33 -5.67
N ASN A 31 3.16 -12.14 -5.94
CA ASN A 31 3.69 -11.24 -4.92
C ASN A 31 2.67 -10.81 -3.86
N VAL A 32 1.39 -10.90 -4.17
CA VAL A 32 0.29 -10.58 -3.25
C VAL A 32 -0.53 -11.82 -2.86
N GLY A 33 -0.06 -13.04 -3.22
CA GLY A 33 -0.70 -14.31 -2.88
C GLY A 33 -2.00 -14.59 -3.64
N LEU A 34 -2.18 -14.01 -4.84
CA LEU A 34 -3.43 -14.09 -5.61
C LEU A 34 -3.25 -14.62 -7.04
N ALA A 35 -2.23 -15.43 -7.31
CA ALA A 35 -2.00 -15.99 -8.67
C ALA A 35 -3.23 -16.73 -9.23
N HIS A 36 -3.97 -17.44 -8.36
CA HIS A 36 -5.18 -18.18 -8.72
C HIS A 36 -6.33 -17.30 -9.22
N THR A 37 -6.27 -15.99 -8.99
CA THR A 37 -7.35 -15.05 -9.34
C THR A 37 -7.24 -14.42 -10.72
N ILE A 38 -6.25 -14.82 -11.52
CA ILE A 38 -5.93 -14.18 -12.82
C ILE A 38 -7.14 -14.09 -13.78
N ASN A 39 -8.06 -15.04 -13.69
CA ASN A 39 -9.25 -15.12 -14.53
C ASN A 39 -10.53 -14.64 -13.85
N LEU A 40 -10.47 -14.26 -12.55
CA LEU A 40 -11.64 -13.78 -11.84
C LEU A 40 -12.01 -12.34 -12.25
N MET A 41 -13.30 -12.07 -12.25
CA MET A 41 -13.85 -10.74 -12.46
C MET A 41 -13.77 -9.92 -11.16
N PRO A 42 -13.68 -8.58 -11.23
CA PRO A 42 -13.64 -7.73 -10.04
C PRO A 42 -14.80 -7.92 -9.06
N ALA A 43 -15.98 -8.32 -9.56
CA ALA A 43 -17.16 -8.61 -8.74
C ALA A 43 -17.00 -9.87 -7.85
N GLU A 44 -16.14 -10.80 -8.26
CA GLU A 44 -15.90 -12.08 -7.55
C GLU A 44 -14.84 -11.93 -6.44
N LEU A 45 -14.24 -10.74 -6.29
CA LEU A 45 -13.15 -10.49 -5.36
C LEU A 45 -13.69 -9.91 -4.04
N SER A 46 -13.18 -10.42 -2.91
CA SER A 46 -13.40 -9.81 -1.59
C SER A 46 -12.75 -8.43 -1.49
N GLY A 47 -13.09 -7.66 -0.45
CA GLY A 47 -12.49 -6.35 -0.18
C GLY A 47 -10.96 -6.43 -0.02
N GLY A 48 -10.48 -7.40 0.76
CA GLY A 48 -9.04 -7.66 0.94
C GLY A 48 -8.34 -8.08 -0.35
N MET A 49 -8.96 -8.94 -1.16
CA MET A 49 -8.43 -9.32 -2.47
C MET A 49 -8.33 -8.11 -3.41
N LYS A 50 -9.33 -7.23 -3.43
CA LYS A 50 -9.29 -5.98 -4.21
C LYS A 50 -8.12 -5.09 -3.81
N ARG A 51 -7.86 -4.93 -2.50
CA ARG A 51 -6.70 -4.17 -1.99
C ARG A 51 -5.38 -4.80 -2.42
N ARG A 52 -5.23 -6.12 -2.30
CA ARG A 52 -4.03 -6.85 -2.74
C ARG A 52 -3.81 -6.71 -4.25
N ILE A 53 -4.87 -6.77 -5.07
CA ILE A 53 -4.77 -6.58 -6.53
C ILE A 53 -4.39 -5.14 -6.89
N ALA A 54 -4.92 -4.13 -6.18
CA ALA A 54 -4.49 -2.75 -6.37
C ALA A 54 -2.99 -2.58 -6.10
N LEU A 55 -2.47 -3.25 -5.08
CA LEU A 55 -1.05 -3.28 -4.79
C LEU A 55 -0.25 -3.99 -5.90
N ALA A 56 -0.69 -5.17 -6.37
CA ALA A 56 -0.07 -5.87 -7.49
C ALA A 56 -0.02 -5.00 -8.76
N ARG A 57 -1.09 -4.25 -9.03
CA ARG A 57 -1.17 -3.31 -10.15
C ARG A 57 -0.13 -2.18 -10.05
N THR A 58 0.16 -1.71 -8.85
CA THR A 58 1.20 -0.70 -8.61
C THR A 58 2.58 -1.31 -8.79
N LEU A 59 2.81 -2.50 -8.26
CA LEU A 59 4.11 -3.19 -8.29
C LEU A 59 4.56 -3.60 -9.69
N ILE A 60 3.63 -3.87 -10.60
CA ILE A 60 3.95 -4.27 -11.97
C ILE A 60 4.77 -3.21 -12.72
N LEU A 61 4.69 -1.94 -12.28
CA LEU A 61 5.47 -0.82 -12.80
C LEU A 61 6.88 -0.71 -12.18
N GLN A 62 7.20 -1.53 -11.18
CA GLN A 62 8.46 -1.48 -10.43
C GLN A 62 8.79 -0.06 -9.93
N PRO A 63 7.92 0.58 -9.13
CA PRO A 63 8.12 1.93 -8.63
C PRO A 63 9.23 1.95 -7.59
N LYS A 64 9.94 3.09 -7.47
CA LYS A 64 10.86 3.34 -6.36
C LYS A 64 10.13 3.88 -5.12
N VAL A 65 9.01 4.57 -5.33
CA VAL A 65 8.18 5.16 -4.26
C VAL A 65 6.74 4.71 -4.47
N ILE A 66 6.07 4.29 -3.41
CA ILE A 66 4.66 3.91 -3.40
C ILE A 66 3.90 4.86 -2.46
N LEU A 67 2.81 5.42 -2.97
CA LEU A 67 1.88 6.23 -2.19
C LEU A 67 0.69 5.36 -1.83
N TYR A 68 0.37 5.29 -0.53
CA TYR A 68 -0.79 4.60 -0.01
C TYR A 68 -1.75 5.61 0.58
N ASP A 69 -2.99 5.53 0.17
CA ASP A 69 -4.09 6.34 0.69
C ASP A 69 -5.08 5.42 1.39
N GLU A 70 -5.15 5.55 2.72
CA GLU A 70 -6.03 4.78 3.59
C GLU A 70 -6.02 3.26 3.30
N PRO A 71 -4.87 2.57 3.39
CA PRO A 71 -4.72 1.20 2.89
C PRO A 71 -5.56 0.18 3.66
N THR A 72 -5.94 0.45 4.92
CA THR A 72 -6.69 -0.46 5.80
C THR A 72 -8.16 -0.08 5.97
N THR A 73 -8.57 1.08 5.51
CA THR A 73 -9.94 1.59 5.70
C THR A 73 -10.98 0.67 5.05
N GLY A 74 -12.02 0.33 5.82
CA GLY A 74 -13.12 -0.53 5.38
C GLY A 74 -12.80 -2.04 5.39
N LEU A 75 -11.67 -2.43 5.98
CA LEU A 75 -11.31 -3.83 6.21
C LEU A 75 -11.56 -4.22 7.67
N ASP A 76 -11.84 -5.51 7.88
CA ASP A 76 -11.85 -6.08 9.22
C ASP A 76 -10.41 -6.10 9.80
N PRO A 77 -10.24 -6.16 11.14
CA PRO A 77 -8.93 -6.05 11.78
C PRO A 77 -7.92 -7.13 11.34
N ILE A 78 -8.39 -8.34 11.03
CA ILE A 78 -7.51 -9.44 10.60
C ILE A 78 -6.98 -9.14 9.20
N THR A 79 -7.87 -8.83 8.28
CA THR A 79 -7.51 -8.47 6.89
C THR A 79 -6.64 -7.21 6.85
N ALA A 80 -6.93 -6.19 7.67
CA ALA A 80 -6.11 -4.99 7.78
C ALA A 80 -4.66 -5.33 8.17
N LYS A 81 -4.49 -6.16 9.20
CA LYS A 81 -3.15 -6.62 9.64
C LYS A 81 -2.41 -7.38 8.55
N GLU A 82 -3.10 -8.25 7.81
CA GLU A 82 -2.51 -8.97 6.67
C GLU A 82 -2.01 -8.02 5.57
N ILE A 83 -2.78 -6.97 5.27
CA ILE A 83 -2.38 -5.95 4.29
C ILE A 83 -1.12 -5.20 4.77
N LEU A 84 -1.05 -4.81 6.04
CA LEU A 84 0.14 -4.14 6.59
C LEU A 84 1.39 -5.02 6.54
N ILE A 85 1.25 -6.32 6.87
CA ILE A 85 2.36 -7.29 6.77
C ILE A 85 2.81 -7.42 5.31
N LEU A 86 1.85 -7.52 4.38
CA LEU A 86 2.14 -7.60 2.95
C LEU A 86 2.88 -6.34 2.46
N MET A 87 2.43 -5.14 2.84
CA MET A 87 3.09 -3.88 2.48
C MET A 87 4.55 -3.84 2.97
N LYS A 88 4.80 -4.23 4.22
CA LYS A 88 6.17 -4.35 4.76
C LYS A 88 7.02 -5.35 3.98
N SER A 89 6.48 -6.52 3.67
CA SER A 89 7.21 -7.55 2.92
C SER A 89 7.61 -7.07 1.53
N ILE A 90 6.71 -6.33 0.86
CA ILE A 90 6.93 -5.72 -0.45
C ILE A 90 8.00 -4.63 -0.37
N GLN A 91 7.90 -3.72 0.60
CA GLN A 91 8.88 -2.67 0.83
C GLN A 91 10.29 -3.27 0.98
N LYS A 92 10.43 -4.32 1.80
CA LYS A 92 11.69 -5.02 1.98
C LYS A 92 12.17 -5.74 0.71
N LYS A 93 11.26 -6.47 0.04
CA LYS A 93 11.58 -7.28 -1.16
C LYS A 93 12.05 -6.41 -2.32
N TYR A 94 11.40 -5.27 -2.55
CA TYR A 94 11.65 -4.39 -3.69
C TYR A 94 12.48 -3.15 -3.36
N ASN A 95 12.89 -3.00 -2.10
CA ASN A 95 13.63 -1.83 -1.60
C ASN A 95 12.96 -0.51 -2.01
N THR A 96 11.63 -0.42 -1.81
CA THR A 96 10.83 0.76 -2.15
C THR A 96 10.69 1.68 -0.95
N SER A 97 10.61 2.99 -1.19
CA SER A 97 10.15 3.96 -0.21
C SER A 97 8.61 4.04 -0.23
N SER A 98 8.00 4.37 0.91
CA SER A 98 6.55 4.47 1.02
C SER A 98 6.15 5.76 1.72
N ILE A 99 5.11 6.41 1.20
CA ILE A 99 4.39 7.47 1.90
C ILE A 99 2.97 6.96 2.12
N ILE A 100 2.51 7.00 3.37
CA ILE A 100 1.23 6.42 3.76
C ILE A 100 0.41 7.51 4.43
N ILE A 101 -0.78 7.74 3.90
CA ILE A 101 -1.78 8.62 4.50
C ILE A 101 -2.78 7.74 5.22
N THR A 102 -2.98 7.97 6.49
CA THR A 102 -3.97 7.26 7.30
C THR A 102 -4.35 8.05 8.53
N HIS A 103 -5.57 7.87 9.00
CA HIS A 103 -6.04 8.33 10.31
C HIS A 103 -5.97 7.22 11.37
N ASP A 104 -5.59 6.01 10.98
CA ASP A 104 -5.45 4.86 11.86
C ASP A 104 -4.06 4.85 12.50
N VAL A 105 -4.01 5.19 13.80
CA VAL A 105 -2.78 5.28 14.60
C VAL A 105 -2.10 3.91 14.74
N ASP A 106 -2.87 2.83 14.85
CA ASP A 106 -2.33 1.47 14.93
C ASP A 106 -1.70 1.04 13.59
N CYS A 107 -2.32 1.41 12.48
CA CYS A 107 -1.72 1.26 11.16
C CYS A 107 -0.37 1.99 11.09
N ALA A 108 -0.36 3.28 11.44
CA ALA A 108 0.84 4.10 11.43
C ALA A 108 1.95 3.51 12.33
N ARG A 109 1.61 3.07 13.55
CA ARG A 109 2.53 2.40 14.48
C ARG A 109 3.20 1.18 13.87
N VAL A 110 2.42 0.36 13.16
CA VAL A 110 2.95 -0.90 12.58
C VAL A 110 3.87 -0.64 11.40
N ILE A 111 3.56 0.33 10.54
CA ILE A 111 4.18 0.42 9.21
C ILE A 111 5.18 1.55 9.04
N SER A 112 5.09 2.62 9.85
CA SER A 112 5.94 3.80 9.67
C SER A 112 7.28 3.69 10.39
N ASN A 113 8.29 4.36 9.81
CA ASN A 113 9.56 4.65 10.47
C ASN A 113 9.55 6.08 11.04
N ARG A 114 8.78 6.96 10.41
CA ARG A 114 8.62 8.38 10.75
C ARG A 114 7.19 8.79 10.44
N MET A 115 6.63 9.62 11.29
CA MET A 115 5.27 10.13 11.17
C MET A 115 5.28 11.64 11.07
N ILE A 116 4.30 12.16 10.35
CA ILE A 116 4.01 13.59 10.25
C ILE A 116 2.54 13.76 10.60
N LEU A 117 2.24 14.59 11.57
CA LEU A 117 0.89 15.00 11.92
C LEU A 117 0.52 16.27 11.13
N LEU A 118 -0.50 16.13 10.28
CA LEU A 118 -1.05 17.27 9.54
C LEU A 118 -2.24 17.85 10.31
N ILE A 119 -2.14 19.10 10.69
CA ILE A 119 -3.23 19.85 11.33
C ILE A 119 -3.42 21.17 10.58
N ASP A 120 -4.64 21.46 10.20
CA ASP A 120 -5.01 22.70 9.46
C ASP A 120 -4.18 22.90 8.17
N GLY A 121 -3.78 21.78 7.51
CA GLY A 121 -3.00 21.83 6.26
C GLY A 121 -1.49 22.02 6.46
N TYR A 122 -0.99 22.04 7.69
CA TYR A 122 0.41 22.24 8.01
C TYR A 122 1.03 20.98 8.64
N ASN A 123 2.35 20.80 8.44
CA ASN A 123 3.14 19.86 9.23
C ASN A 123 3.25 20.43 10.65
N TYR A 124 2.42 19.90 11.56
CA TYR A 124 2.33 20.38 12.95
C TYR A 124 3.39 19.72 13.85
N ALA A 125 3.59 18.42 13.68
CA ALA A 125 4.59 17.67 14.42
C ALA A 125 5.12 16.52 13.58
N GLU A 126 6.38 16.16 13.78
CA GLU A 126 6.98 14.99 13.13
C GLU A 126 7.94 14.28 14.08
N GLY A 127 8.04 12.96 13.92
CA GLY A 127 8.91 12.11 14.75
C GLY A 127 8.63 10.64 14.52
N THR A 128 9.21 9.78 15.34
CA THR A 128 8.83 8.37 15.42
C THR A 128 7.50 8.23 16.15
N PHE A 129 6.90 7.04 16.10
CA PHE A 129 5.68 6.74 16.86
C PHE A 129 5.92 6.97 18.37
N GLU A 130 7.06 6.49 18.87
CA GLU A 130 7.43 6.57 20.28
C GLU A 130 7.57 8.04 20.73
N GLU A 131 8.25 8.87 19.95
CA GLU A 131 8.45 10.29 20.26
C GLU A 131 7.12 11.06 20.31
N LEU A 132 6.25 10.82 19.31
CA LEU A 132 4.97 11.52 19.24
C LEU A 132 3.97 11.03 20.29
N SER A 133 3.95 9.74 20.61
CA SER A 133 3.02 9.16 21.58
C SER A 133 3.24 9.66 23.02
N ILE A 134 4.46 10.08 23.36
CA ILE A 134 4.80 10.65 24.68
C ILE A 134 4.80 12.19 24.69
N SER A 135 4.43 12.81 23.58
CA SER A 135 4.37 14.28 23.48
C SER A 135 3.45 14.85 24.55
N LYS A 136 3.84 16.01 25.14
CA LYS A 136 3.00 16.76 26.08
C LYS A 136 2.06 17.74 25.38
N ASP A 137 2.17 17.91 24.08
CA ASP A 137 1.30 18.78 23.31
C ASP A 137 -0.11 18.19 23.21
N PRO A 138 -1.16 18.91 23.66
CA PRO A 138 -2.53 18.40 23.68
C PRO A 138 -3.07 18.02 22.29
N LYS A 139 -2.68 18.74 21.24
CA LYS A 139 -3.10 18.45 19.87
C LYS A 139 -2.47 17.16 19.37
N VAL A 140 -1.20 16.93 19.69
CA VAL A 140 -0.52 15.67 19.36
C VAL A 140 -1.13 14.51 20.12
N GLN A 141 -1.33 14.66 21.45
CA GLN A 141 -1.94 13.61 22.28
C GLN A 141 -3.34 13.20 21.83
N ALA A 142 -4.10 14.09 21.22
CA ALA A 142 -5.45 13.79 20.74
C ALA A 142 -5.47 12.67 19.66
N PHE A 143 -4.37 12.45 18.95
CA PHE A 143 -4.23 11.37 17.96
C PHE A 143 -3.90 10.01 18.59
N PHE A 144 -3.37 9.98 19.81
CA PHE A 144 -2.89 8.75 20.47
C PHE A 144 -3.81 8.26 21.61
N LYS A 145 -4.93 8.94 21.82
CA LYS A 145 -5.98 8.55 22.78
C LYS A 145 -7.12 7.85 22.08
#